data_b93e6dc303bdd0983838d398f45562c9
#
_entry.id   b93e6dc303bdd0983838d398f45562c9
#
_cell.length_a   1.000
_cell.length_b   1.000
_cell.length_c   1.000
_cell.angle_alpha   90.00
_cell.angle_beta   90.00
_cell.angle_gamma   90.00
#
_symmetry.space_group_name_H-M   'P 1'
#
loop_
_entity.id
_entity.type
_entity.pdbx_description
1 polymer ?
#
loop_
_entity_poly.entity_id
_entity_poly.type
_entity_poly.pdbx_seq_one_letter_code
_entity_poly.pdbx_strand_id
1 'polypeptide(L)'
;MAEDFITQARSVLQTEIDELANLSRRIGPEFTNAVNSLHEGLTKRGKIIVIGVGKSENIATKIAATLNSTGAAAVVLNCQNALHGDLGIMAEGDTVLALSYSGQTPELLNLLPHLKRQAAAIIALTGKTDSLLAANSD
;
A
#
# COMPACT_ATOMS: atom_id res chain seq x y z
N MET A 1 -14.43 19.40 35.73
CA MET A 1 -13.48 20.17 34.90
C MET A 1 -13.93 20.01 33.46
N ALA A 2 -14.19 21.08 32.74
CA ALA A 2 -14.47 21.00 31.32
C ALA A 2 -13.20 20.51 30.61
N GLU A 3 -13.32 19.43 29.83
CA GLU A 3 -12.23 18.97 28.97
C GLU A 3 -11.87 20.09 27.98
N ASP A 4 -10.60 20.44 27.92
CA ASP A 4 -10.12 21.42 26.94
C ASP A 4 -9.92 20.73 25.59
N PHE A 5 -11.00 20.60 24.83
CA PHE A 5 -10.99 19.99 23.49
C PHE A 5 -10.07 20.71 22.49
N ILE A 6 -9.80 22.01 22.71
CA ILE A 6 -8.88 22.77 21.85
C ILE A 6 -7.45 22.28 22.09
N THR A 7 -7.05 22.13 23.35
CA THR A 7 -5.72 21.60 23.70
C THR A 7 -5.57 20.15 23.21
N GLN A 8 -6.59 19.33 23.36
CA GLN A 8 -6.57 17.94 22.83
C GLN A 8 -6.43 17.94 21.31
N ALA A 9 -7.21 18.73 20.58
CA ALA A 9 -7.10 18.81 19.12
C ALA A 9 -5.69 19.26 18.67
N ARG A 10 -5.13 20.25 19.33
CA ARG A 10 -3.75 20.70 19.04
C ARG A 10 -2.71 19.62 19.32
N SER A 11 -2.89 18.87 20.41
CA SER A 11 -1.99 17.74 20.76
C SER A 11 -2.02 16.63 19.69
N VAL A 12 -3.20 16.28 19.18
CA VAL A 12 -3.34 15.30 18.08
C VAL A 12 -2.62 15.80 16.84
N LEU A 13 -2.87 17.04 16.41
CA LEU A 13 -2.20 17.63 15.25
C LEU A 13 -0.67 17.68 15.43
N GLN A 14 -0.20 18.01 16.64
CA GLN A 14 1.25 18.03 16.89
C GLN A 14 1.86 16.63 16.77
N THR A 15 1.18 15.58 17.28
CA THR A 15 1.61 14.20 17.12
C THR A 15 1.71 13.81 15.64
N GLU A 16 0.73 14.20 14.82
CA GLU A 16 0.74 13.92 13.37
C GLU A 16 1.90 14.66 12.67
N ILE A 17 2.15 15.94 13.04
CA ILE A 17 3.28 16.72 12.51
C ILE A 17 4.61 16.04 12.84
N ASP A 18 4.79 15.62 14.08
CA ASP A 18 6.02 14.97 14.54
C ASP A 18 6.25 13.65 13.81
N GLU A 19 5.20 12.85 13.59
CA GLU A 19 5.30 11.58 12.84
C GLU A 19 5.58 11.80 11.35
N LEU A 20 5.00 12.84 10.72
CA LEU A 20 5.35 13.22 9.35
C LEU A 20 6.81 13.68 9.23
N ALA A 21 7.31 14.44 10.20
CA ALA A 21 8.71 14.84 10.26
C ALA A 21 9.64 13.61 10.43
N ASN A 22 9.23 12.65 11.26
CA ASN A 22 9.94 11.37 11.44
C ASN A 22 9.96 10.56 10.12
N LEU A 23 8.83 10.48 9.43
CA LEU A 23 8.72 9.80 8.13
C LEU A 23 9.63 10.45 7.09
N SER A 24 9.61 11.78 6.98
CA SER A 24 10.45 12.52 6.03
C SER A 24 11.94 12.20 6.18
N ARG A 25 12.40 12.03 7.42
CA ARG A 25 13.82 11.66 7.69
C ARG A 25 14.14 10.20 7.33
N ARG A 26 13.13 9.32 7.26
CA ARG A 26 13.30 7.90 6.95
C ARG A 26 13.11 7.56 5.48
N ILE A 27 12.62 8.50 4.65
CA ILE A 27 12.51 8.27 3.20
C ILE A 27 13.93 8.11 2.63
N GLY A 28 14.18 6.95 2.03
CA GLY A 28 15.47 6.53 1.51
C GLY A 28 15.39 6.00 0.07
N PRO A 29 16.44 5.30 -0.37
CA PRO A 29 16.52 4.73 -1.73
C PRO A 29 15.37 3.78 -2.05
N GLU A 30 14.81 3.09 -1.05
CA GLU A 30 13.68 2.16 -1.19
C GLU A 30 12.45 2.87 -1.76
N PHE A 31 12.23 4.13 -1.38
CA PHE A 31 11.15 4.94 -1.94
C PHE A 31 11.37 5.19 -3.44
N THR A 32 12.59 5.51 -3.84
CA THR A 32 12.94 5.69 -5.25
C THR A 32 12.74 4.40 -6.04
N ASN A 33 13.17 3.27 -5.49
CA ASN A 33 13.00 1.95 -6.11
C ASN A 33 11.51 1.62 -6.30
N ALA A 34 10.70 1.85 -5.29
CA ALA A 34 9.25 1.65 -5.35
C ALA A 34 8.61 2.51 -6.46
N VAL A 35 8.95 3.80 -6.53
CA VAL A 35 8.46 4.70 -7.58
C VAL A 35 8.89 4.23 -8.96
N ASN A 36 10.14 3.81 -9.14
CA ASN A 36 10.65 3.29 -10.41
C ASN A 36 9.90 2.02 -10.83
N SER A 37 9.63 1.09 -9.91
CA SER A 37 8.88 -0.14 -10.20
C SER A 37 7.44 0.17 -10.65
N LEU A 38 6.76 1.11 -9.98
CA LEU A 38 5.43 1.57 -10.39
C LEU A 38 5.45 2.22 -11.78
N HIS A 39 6.42 3.09 -12.03
CA HIS A 39 6.56 3.77 -13.32
C HIS A 39 6.85 2.79 -14.46
N GLU A 40 7.75 1.84 -14.23
CA GLU A 40 8.10 0.81 -15.21
C GLU A 40 6.88 -0.05 -15.57
N GLY A 41 6.11 -0.52 -14.57
CA GLY A 41 4.87 -1.26 -14.79
C GLY A 41 3.88 -0.50 -15.66
N LEU A 42 3.63 0.77 -15.34
CA LEU A 42 2.73 1.64 -16.10
C LEU A 42 3.22 1.88 -17.54
N THR A 43 4.52 2.07 -17.73
CA THR A 43 5.13 2.27 -19.06
C THR A 43 4.95 1.04 -19.95
N LYS A 44 4.97 -0.16 -19.36
CA LYS A 44 4.71 -1.44 -20.04
C LYS A 44 3.21 -1.74 -20.21
N ARG A 45 2.34 -0.77 -19.96
CA ARG A 45 0.87 -0.89 -20.01
C ARG A 45 0.25 -1.78 -18.95
N GLY A 46 0.98 -2.10 -17.89
CA GLY A 46 0.42 -2.65 -16.66
C GLY A 46 -0.36 -1.61 -15.87
N LYS A 47 -1.04 -2.05 -14.84
CA LYS A 47 -1.71 -1.18 -13.87
C LYS A 47 -1.19 -1.43 -12.46
N ILE A 48 -1.53 -0.54 -11.55
CA ILE A 48 -1.20 -0.68 -10.14
C ILE A 48 -2.35 -1.39 -9.43
N ILE A 49 -2.07 -2.54 -8.84
CA ILE A 49 -3.02 -3.27 -8.00
C ILE A 49 -2.77 -2.86 -6.55
N VAL A 50 -3.69 -2.13 -5.96
CA VAL A 50 -3.55 -1.67 -4.56
C VAL A 50 -4.33 -2.60 -3.64
N ILE A 51 -3.66 -3.16 -2.64
CA ILE A 51 -4.24 -4.19 -1.75
C ILE A 51 -4.10 -3.77 -0.30
N GLY A 52 -5.16 -3.96 0.48
CA GLY A 52 -5.17 -3.77 1.93
C GLY A 52 -6.36 -4.51 2.55
N VAL A 53 -6.38 -4.57 3.88
CA VAL A 53 -7.48 -5.19 4.64
C VAL A 53 -8.04 -4.20 5.64
N GLY A 54 -9.35 -4.08 5.74
CA GLY A 54 -10.03 -3.21 6.69
C GLY A 54 -9.67 -1.74 6.50
N LYS A 55 -9.09 -1.10 7.52
CA LYS A 55 -8.67 0.32 7.42
C LYS A 55 -7.62 0.54 6.33
N SER A 56 -6.72 -0.41 6.12
CA SER A 56 -5.73 -0.33 5.03
C SER A 56 -6.39 -0.40 3.65
N GLU A 57 -7.52 -1.09 3.49
CA GLU A 57 -8.29 -1.10 2.25
C GLU A 57 -8.91 0.27 1.94
N ASN A 58 -9.39 0.99 2.97
CA ASN A 58 -9.88 2.35 2.78
C ASN A 58 -8.76 3.28 2.27
N ILE A 59 -7.55 3.13 2.80
CA ILE A 59 -6.37 3.86 2.31
C ILE A 59 -6.01 3.41 0.90
N ALA A 60 -6.04 2.12 0.60
CA ALA A 60 -5.81 1.58 -0.75
C ALA A 60 -6.79 2.20 -1.77
N THR A 61 -8.06 2.30 -1.40
CA THR A 61 -9.10 2.95 -2.22
C THR A 61 -8.77 4.41 -2.49
N LYS A 62 -8.34 5.16 -1.46
CA LYS A 62 -7.95 6.56 -1.63
C LYS A 62 -6.71 6.70 -2.53
N ILE A 63 -5.71 5.83 -2.37
CA ILE A 63 -4.50 5.83 -3.19
C ILE A 63 -4.87 5.55 -4.66
N ALA A 64 -5.64 4.49 -4.92
CA ALA A 64 -6.05 4.13 -6.28
C ALA A 64 -6.85 5.26 -6.95
N ALA A 65 -7.77 5.90 -6.22
CA ALA A 65 -8.53 7.05 -6.74
C ALA A 65 -7.61 8.23 -7.10
N THR A 66 -6.61 8.52 -6.26
CA THR A 66 -5.63 9.58 -6.53
C THR A 66 -4.77 9.26 -7.74
N LEU A 67 -4.25 8.04 -7.85
CA LEU A 67 -3.46 7.58 -9.00
C LEU A 67 -4.26 7.72 -10.30
N ASN A 68 -5.50 7.22 -10.32
CA ASN A 68 -6.38 7.32 -11.49
C ASN A 68 -6.65 8.78 -11.91
N SER A 69 -6.80 9.68 -10.94
CA SER A 69 -7.02 11.12 -11.23
C SER A 69 -5.79 11.80 -11.86
N THR A 70 -4.62 11.20 -11.70
CA THR A 70 -3.35 11.69 -12.28
C THR A 70 -2.91 10.93 -13.53
N GLY A 71 -3.74 10.01 -14.04
CA GLY A 71 -3.47 9.24 -15.24
C GLY A 71 -2.72 7.92 -15.04
N ALA A 72 -2.40 7.54 -13.80
CA ALA A 72 -1.81 6.25 -13.47
C ALA A 72 -2.95 5.23 -13.24
N ALA A 73 -3.09 4.25 -14.13
CA ALA A 73 -4.12 3.22 -14.01
C ALA A 73 -3.94 2.40 -12.73
N ALA A 74 -4.93 2.43 -11.85
CA ALA A 74 -4.90 1.72 -10.57
C ALA A 74 -6.27 1.11 -10.22
N VAL A 75 -6.26 -0.06 -9.59
CA VAL A 75 -7.47 -0.73 -9.09
C VAL A 75 -7.21 -1.28 -7.69
N VAL A 76 -8.25 -1.32 -6.87
CA VAL A 76 -8.20 -1.98 -5.56
C VAL A 76 -8.59 -3.44 -5.73
N LEU A 77 -7.78 -4.33 -5.18
CA LEU A 77 -8.09 -5.76 -5.08
C LEU A 77 -8.42 -6.08 -3.62
N ASN A 78 -9.67 -6.48 -3.39
CA ASN A 78 -10.09 -6.95 -2.07
C ASN A 78 -9.52 -8.35 -1.78
N CYS A 79 -8.84 -8.52 -0.64
CA CYS A 79 -8.18 -9.77 -0.29
C CYS A 79 -9.14 -10.98 -0.19
N GLN A 80 -10.36 -10.77 0.30
CA GLN A 80 -11.34 -11.85 0.43
C GLN A 80 -11.86 -12.28 -0.93
N ASN A 81 -12.25 -11.32 -1.78
CA ASN A 81 -12.78 -11.59 -3.10
C ASN A 81 -11.70 -12.15 -4.05
N ALA A 82 -10.45 -11.76 -3.85
CA ALA A 82 -9.32 -12.24 -4.66
C ALA A 82 -9.26 -13.77 -4.72
N LEU A 83 -9.42 -14.45 -3.59
CA LEU A 83 -9.41 -15.91 -3.51
C LEU A 83 -10.68 -16.56 -4.10
N HIS A 84 -11.72 -15.78 -4.38
CA HIS A 84 -12.98 -16.22 -4.97
C HIS A 84 -13.13 -15.84 -6.46
N GLY A 85 -12.04 -15.41 -7.11
CA GLY A 85 -12.02 -15.15 -8.54
C GLY A 85 -11.54 -13.77 -8.97
N ASP A 86 -11.54 -12.76 -8.08
CA ASP A 86 -11.15 -11.41 -8.43
C ASP A 86 -9.63 -11.27 -8.75
N LEU A 87 -8.82 -12.30 -8.46
CA LEU A 87 -7.45 -12.40 -8.98
C LEU A 87 -7.39 -12.32 -10.51
N GLY A 88 -8.46 -12.67 -11.21
CA GLY A 88 -8.58 -12.51 -12.64
C GLY A 88 -8.47 -11.07 -13.17
N ILE A 89 -8.56 -10.05 -12.29
CA ILE A 89 -8.32 -8.65 -12.67
C ILE A 89 -6.84 -8.37 -12.92
N MET A 90 -5.94 -9.18 -12.37
CA MET A 90 -4.49 -9.04 -12.56
C MET A 90 -4.07 -9.54 -13.93
N ALA A 91 -3.13 -8.84 -14.52
CA ALA A 91 -2.48 -9.21 -15.77
C ALA A 91 -0.96 -9.25 -15.59
N GLU A 92 -0.27 -9.93 -16.48
CA GLU A 92 1.19 -9.90 -16.53
C GLU A 92 1.68 -8.46 -16.75
N GLY A 93 2.65 -8.04 -15.94
CA GLY A 93 3.19 -6.68 -15.97
C GLY A 93 2.55 -5.72 -14.97
N ASP A 94 1.48 -6.12 -14.27
CA ASP A 94 0.91 -5.32 -13.19
C ASP A 94 1.85 -5.24 -11.99
N THR A 95 1.88 -4.09 -11.32
CA THR A 95 2.65 -3.90 -10.08
C THR A 95 1.72 -3.86 -8.89
N VAL A 96 2.03 -4.60 -7.84
CA VAL A 96 1.24 -4.65 -6.60
C VAL A 96 1.79 -3.64 -5.59
N LEU A 97 0.90 -2.84 -5.00
CA LEU A 97 1.15 -2.02 -3.82
C LEU A 97 0.34 -2.58 -2.65
N ALA A 98 1.01 -3.29 -1.76
CA ALA A 98 0.40 -3.98 -0.63
C ALA A 98 0.53 -3.19 0.67
N LEU A 99 -0.60 -2.86 1.30
CA LEU A 99 -0.67 -2.04 2.51
C LEU A 99 -0.98 -2.90 3.74
N SER A 100 -0.07 -2.96 4.68
CA SER A 100 -0.29 -3.61 5.99
C SER A 100 0.65 -3.02 7.04
N TYR A 101 0.10 -2.34 8.04
CA TYR A 101 0.94 -1.75 9.10
C TYR A 101 1.79 -2.79 9.82
N SER A 102 1.21 -3.92 10.22
CA SER A 102 1.95 -5.01 10.86
C SER A 102 2.81 -5.84 9.89
N GLY A 103 2.46 -5.83 8.60
CA GLY A 103 3.02 -6.74 7.60
C GLY A 103 2.77 -8.22 7.87
N GLN A 104 1.80 -8.53 8.75
CA GLN A 104 1.45 -9.88 9.20
C GLN A 104 -0.04 -10.20 9.00
N THR A 105 -0.75 -9.44 8.19
CA THR A 105 -2.19 -9.63 7.93
C THR A 105 -2.42 -10.95 7.20
N PRO A 106 -3.10 -11.94 7.82
CA PRO A 106 -3.19 -13.30 7.28
C PRO A 106 -3.82 -13.35 5.88
N GLU A 107 -4.89 -12.58 5.65
CA GLU A 107 -5.59 -12.55 4.36
C GLU A 107 -4.66 -12.06 3.24
N LEU A 108 -3.83 -11.07 3.52
CA LEU A 108 -2.86 -10.56 2.56
C LEU A 108 -1.72 -11.54 2.33
N LEU A 109 -1.20 -12.16 3.40
CA LEU A 109 -0.13 -13.15 3.31
C LEU A 109 -0.56 -14.39 2.52
N ASN A 110 -1.81 -14.82 2.65
CA ASN A 110 -2.36 -15.94 1.88
C ASN A 110 -2.42 -15.64 0.38
N LEU A 111 -2.48 -14.37 -0.03
CA LEU A 111 -2.46 -13.98 -1.43
C LEU A 111 -1.04 -13.92 -2.02
N LEU A 112 0.00 -13.70 -1.22
CA LEU A 112 1.37 -13.49 -1.70
C LEU A 112 1.83 -14.53 -2.73
N PRO A 113 1.62 -15.86 -2.56
CA PRO A 113 2.03 -16.84 -3.56
C PRO A 113 1.35 -16.65 -4.92
N HIS A 114 0.11 -16.13 -4.91
CA HIS A 114 -0.64 -15.86 -6.14
C HIS A 114 -0.14 -14.56 -6.79
N LEU A 115 0.08 -13.51 -5.99
CA LEU A 115 0.60 -12.23 -6.46
C LEU A 115 1.99 -12.40 -7.09
N LYS A 116 2.89 -13.16 -6.46
CA LYS A 116 4.24 -13.44 -6.96
C LYS A 116 4.28 -14.14 -8.31
N ARG A 117 3.23 -14.88 -8.68
CA ARG A 117 3.16 -15.55 -9.99
C ARG A 117 2.75 -14.62 -11.12
N GLN A 118 2.07 -13.53 -10.84
CA GLN A 118 1.44 -12.67 -11.85
C GLN A 118 1.99 -11.24 -11.85
N ALA A 119 2.38 -10.71 -10.69
CA ALA A 119 2.89 -9.35 -10.58
C ALA A 119 4.31 -9.22 -11.16
N ALA A 120 4.58 -8.10 -11.80
CA ALA A 120 5.92 -7.71 -12.22
C ALA A 120 6.80 -7.33 -11.02
N ALA A 121 6.20 -6.72 -10.00
CA ALA A 121 6.82 -6.40 -8.72
C ALA A 121 5.76 -6.29 -7.62
N ILE A 122 6.17 -6.54 -6.37
CA ILE A 122 5.35 -6.35 -5.17
C ILE A 122 6.05 -5.33 -4.27
N ILE A 123 5.39 -4.22 -4.01
CA ILE A 123 5.85 -3.15 -3.14
C ILE A 123 5.07 -3.23 -1.82
N ALA A 124 5.78 -3.32 -0.70
CA ALA A 124 5.17 -3.29 0.63
C ALA A 124 5.17 -1.87 1.22
N LEU A 125 3.99 -1.38 1.58
CA LEU A 125 3.84 -0.21 2.45
C LEU A 125 3.50 -0.70 3.86
N THR A 126 4.52 -0.78 4.71
CA THR A 126 4.42 -1.39 6.05
C THR A 126 5.13 -0.58 7.12
N GLY A 127 4.65 -0.67 8.36
CA GLY A 127 5.33 -0.12 9.53
C GLY A 127 6.41 -1.05 10.12
N LYS A 128 6.62 -2.25 9.55
CA LYS A 128 7.53 -3.30 10.04
C LYS A 128 8.37 -3.86 8.90
N THR A 129 9.62 -3.44 8.83
CA THR A 129 10.58 -3.89 7.80
C THR A 129 11.03 -5.34 7.96
N ASP A 130 10.85 -5.91 9.15
CA ASP A 130 11.13 -7.31 9.51
C ASP A 130 9.89 -8.23 9.39
N SER A 131 8.83 -7.77 8.74
CA SER A 131 7.59 -8.52 8.58
C SER A 131 7.64 -9.51 7.41
N LEU A 132 6.71 -10.49 7.45
CA LEU A 132 6.56 -11.45 6.34
C LEU A 132 6.19 -10.77 5.02
N LEU A 133 5.38 -9.72 5.06
CA LEU A 133 5.07 -8.95 3.87
C LEU A 133 6.33 -8.31 3.29
N ALA A 134 7.12 -7.61 4.11
CA ALA A 134 8.38 -6.99 3.67
C ALA A 134 9.38 -8.01 3.12
N ALA A 135 9.56 -9.14 3.80
CA ALA A 135 10.47 -10.22 3.37
C ALA A 135 10.03 -10.89 2.04
N ASN A 136 8.80 -10.69 1.61
CA ASN A 136 8.23 -11.26 0.38
C ASN A 136 7.93 -10.22 -0.69
N SER A 137 8.40 -9.00 -0.52
CA SER A 137 8.29 -7.88 -1.46
C SER A 137 9.66 -7.55 -2.09
N ASP A 138 9.64 -6.78 -3.19
CA ASP A 138 10.83 -6.40 -3.97
C ASP A 138 11.48 -5.11 -3.48
#